data_2f68f500c5978a1bde0ccee52e4bfccd
#
_entry.id   2f68f500c5978a1bde0ccee52e4bfccd
#
_cell.length_a   1.000
_cell.length_b   1.000
_cell.length_c   1.000
_cell.angle_alpha   90.00
_cell.angle_beta   90.00
_cell.angle_gamma   90.00
#
_symmetry.space_group_name_H-M   'P 1'
#
loop_
_entity.id
_entity.type
_entity.pdbx_description
1 polymer ?
#
loop_
_entity_poly.entity_id
_entity_poly.type
_entity_poly.pdbx_seq_one_letter_code
_entity_poly.pdbx_strand_id
1 'polypeptide(L)'
;MKLALVVPGGVDRGGERRVIPALLHLIARLAQSHEVHVFALRQEARPACWPLAGATIHNVGDGGTRLRAIRAIALENRRAPFDRIHAIFSGPCGQVAVAAGLWLHCPTLVHIAGGELVALRDIHYGGRQNWRGRLCEALVLRCADQVTAASAPIIDTLHHLGIDAQRVPLGVDLASWPPQPPRRRGPGPARLIHVASLNRVKDQPTLLRALAALQERGIDYRMEIVGVDTLGGEIQRLATTLGLDGRVHFLGFRTQHELRPLMYAAQLLVMSSRHEAGPLVLLEAAVAGVPTVGTAVGHLAEWAPNAALTVPPGDWTALADAIEHVLTDEDLRLQLAWSAQRRAMREDADHTARAFEALYLSVRDAPALPVRLRR
;
A
#
# COMPACT_ATOMS: atom_id res chain seq x y z
N MET A 1 10.88 23.89 1.98
CA MET A 1 11.97 23.00 1.56
C MET A 1 11.76 22.61 0.10
N LYS A 2 12.85 22.25 -0.59
CA LYS A 2 12.79 21.63 -1.92
C LYS A 2 12.99 20.11 -1.76
N LEU A 3 12.00 19.33 -2.18
CA LEU A 3 11.93 17.89 -1.97
C LEU A 3 12.02 17.12 -3.29
N ALA A 4 12.85 16.07 -3.34
CA ALA A 4 12.87 15.09 -4.42
C ALA A 4 12.20 13.81 -3.95
N LEU A 5 11.02 13.47 -4.48
CA LEU A 5 10.37 12.17 -4.25
C LEU A 5 10.73 11.21 -5.38
N VAL A 6 11.22 10.02 -5.07
CA VAL A 6 11.53 8.98 -6.04
C VAL A 6 10.51 7.86 -5.94
N VAL A 7 9.77 7.61 -7.03
CA VAL A 7 8.64 6.69 -7.06
C VAL A 7 8.69 5.73 -8.25
N PRO A 8 8.10 4.53 -8.18
CA PRO A 8 8.13 3.59 -9.31
C PRO A 8 7.29 4.07 -10.50
N GLY A 9 6.26 4.81 -10.25
CA GLY A 9 5.19 5.32 -11.08
C GLY A 9 4.01 5.63 -10.19
N GLY A 10 2.78 5.51 -10.69
CA GLY A 10 1.57 5.79 -9.91
C GLY A 10 1.23 7.28 -9.84
N VAL A 11 1.69 8.06 -10.82
CA VAL A 11 1.53 9.52 -10.93
C VAL A 11 1.08 9.93 -12.33
N ASP A 12 0.11 9.22 -12.87
CA ASP A 12 -0.43 9.48 -14.21
C ASP A 12 -1.02 10.89 -14.34
N ARG A 13 -0.91 11.47 -15.54
CA ARG A 13 -1.34 12.86 -15.85
C ARG A 13 -2.81 13.13 -15.49
N GLY A 14 -3.67 12.11 -15.67
CA GLY A 14 -5.09 12.21 -15.38
C GLY A 14 -5.44 12.13 -13.89
N GLY A 15 -4.52 11.68 -13.03
CA GLY A 15 -4.75 11.56 -11.59
C GLY A 15 -5.75 10.47 -11.15
N GLU A 16 -6.31 9.68 -12.07
CA GLU A 16 -7.37 8.70 -11.76
C GLU A 16 -6.98 7.26 -12.08
N ARG A 17 -6.32 7.03 -13.21
CA ARG A 17 -5.91 5.71 -13.68
C ARG A 17 -4.41 5.57 -13.59
N ARG A 18 -3.91 4.33 -13.37
CA ARG A 18 -2.47 4.08 -13.23
C ARG A 18 -1.81 4.95 -12.15
N VAL A 19 -2.55 5.19 -11.06
CA VAL A 19 -2.11 5.98 -9.91
C VAL A 19 -2.02 5.13 -8.66
N ILE A 20 -1.21 5.59 -7.70
CA ILE A 20 -1.20 5.09 -6.32
C ILE A 20 -1.86 6.19 -5.48
N PRO A 21 -3.13 6.03 -5.05
CA PRO A 21 -3.88 7.10 -4.41
C PRO A 21 -3.18 7.69 -3.18
N ALA A 22 -2.64 6.85 -2.29
CA ALA A 22 -1.90 7.32 -1.12
C ALA A 22 -0.69 8.19 -1.49
N LEU A 23 -0.01 7.89 -2.60
CA LEU A 23 1.10 8.70 -3.10
C LEU A 23 0.63 10.07 -3.59
N LEU A 24 -0.48 10.12 -4.35
CA LEU A 24 -1.05 11.41 -4.80
C LEU A 24 -1.48 12.27 -3.62
N HIS A 25 -2.10 11.67 -2.61
CA HIS A 25 -2.53 12.37 -1.40
C HIS A 25 -1.33 12.92 -0.61
N LEU A 26 -0.24 12.17 -0.51
CA LEU A 26 1.00 12.62 0.11
C LEU A 26 1.62 13.79 -0.68
N ILE A 27 1.75 13.65 -2.01
CA ILE A 27 2.29 14.70 -2.89
C ILE A 27 1.49 16.00 -2.74
N ALA A 28 0.15 15.91 -2.82
CA ALA A 28 -0.73 17.07 -2.71
C ALA A 28 -0.55 17.86 -1.40
N ARG A 29 -0.32 17.13 -0.28
CA ARG A 29 -0.11 17.77 1.03
C ARG A 29 1.28 18.39 1.16
N LEU A 30 2.30 17.65 0.77
CA LEU A 30 3.67 18.18 0.79
C LEU A 30 3.82 19.42 -0.11
N ALA A 31 3.15 19.44 -1.26
CA ALA A 31 3.18 20.57 -2.20
C ALA A 31 2.48 21.84 -1.68
N GLN A 32 1.72 21.78 -0.59
CA GLN A 32 1.14 22.98 0.05
C GLN A 32 2.21 23.83 0.75
N SER A 33 3.27 23.20 1.26
CA SER A 33 4.30 23.87 2.08
C SER A 33 5.71 23.76 1.51
N HIS A 34 5.91 22.93 0.47
CA HIS A 34 7.21 22.60 -0.08
C HIS A 34 7.20 22.68 -1.62
N GLU A 35 8.37 22.96 -2.21
CA GLU A 35 8.61 22.73 -3.63
C GLU A 35 8.88 21.24 -3.84
N VAL A 36 7.95 20.53 -4.50
CA VAL A 36 8.00 19.07 -4.65
C VAL A 36 8.28 18.68 -6.10
N HIS A 37 9.35 17.94 -6.31
CA HIS A 37 9.72 17.30 -7.57
C HIS A 37 9.60 15.77 -7.43
N VAL A 38 8.82 15.14 -8.28
CA VAL A 38 8.59 13.70 -8.25
C VAL A 38 9.30 13.04 -9.43
N PHE A 39 10.25 12.18 -9.16
CA PHE A 39 10.99 11.42 -10.17
C PHE A 39 10.38 10.02 -10.32
N ALA A 40 9.51 9.87 -11.35
CA ALA A 40 8.82 8.62 -11.64
C ALA A 40 9.70 7.75 -12.55
N LEU A 41 10.01 6.52 -12.10
CA LEU A 41 10.92 5.63 -12.83
C LEU A 41 10.28 5.02 -14.08
N ARG A 42 8.99 4.67 -14.04
CA ARG A 42 8.29 3.97 -15.13
C ARG A 42 6.80 4.34 -15.20
N GLN A 43 6.46 5.60 -15.32
CA GLN A 43 5.07 6.00 -15.55
C GLN A 43 4.71 5.90 -17.03
N GLU A 44 5.56 6.46 -17.90
CA GLU A 44 5.42 6.44 -19.36
C GLU A 44 6.72 5.94 -20.00
N ALA A 45 6.63 5.36 -21.21
CA ALA A 45 7.80 4.82 -21.92
C ALA A 45 8.82 5.90 -22.29
N ARG A 46 8.37 7.12 -22.61
CA ARG A 46 9.24 8.25 -22.99
C ARG A 46 9.43 9.21 -21.81
N PRO A 47 10.61 9.85 -21.68
CA PRO A 47 10.82 10.92 -20.71
C PRO A 47 9.86 12.06 -20.97
N ALA A 48 9.28 12.61 -19.88
CA ALA A 48 8.34 13.73 -19.95
C ALA A 48 8.24 14.43 -18.59
N CYS A 49 7.76 15.69 -18.60
CA CYS A 49 7.45 16.44 -17.39
C CYS A 49 6.02 16.99 -17.46
N TRP A 50 5.33 16.99 -16.29
CA TRP A 50 3.99 17.58 -16.17
C TRP A 50 3.71 17.99 -14.72
N PRO A 51 2.81 18.97 -14.50
CA PRO A 51 2.32 19.28 -13.17
C PRO A 51 1.27 18.24 -12.71
N LEU A 52 1.30 17.86 -11.43
CA LEU A 52 0.28 17.01 -10.82
C LEU A 52 0.23 17.28 -9.31
N ALA A 53 -0.95 17.51 -8.77
CA ALA A 53 -1.18 17.70 -7.33
C ALA A 53 -0.26 18.75 -6.68
N GLY A 54 0.05 19.85 -7.39
CA GLY A 54 0.93 20.92 -6.93
C GLY A 54 2.43 20.64 -7.08
N ALA A 55 2.82 19.45 -7.52
CA ALA A 55 4.21 19.06 -7.74
C ALA A 55 4.59 19.03 -9.23
N THR A 56 5.90 19.01 -9.51
CA THR A 56 6.45 18.78 -10.86
C THR A 56 6.85 17.31 -10.98
N ILE A 57 6.22 16.58 -11.90
CA ILE A 57 6.55 15.19 -12.20
C ILE A 57 7.61 15.11 -13.28
N HIS A 58 8.69 14.38 -13.02
CA HIS A 58 9.75 14.05 -13.96
C HIS A 58 9.70 12.55 -14.26
N ASN A 59 9.01 12.15 -15.32
CA ASN A 59 9.06 10.76 -15.79
C ASN A 59 10.36 10.52 -16.55
N VAL A 60 11.15 9.53 -16.15
CA VAL A 60 12.46 9.26 -16.76
C VAL A 60 12.40 8.31 -17.94
N GLY A 61 11.25 7.66 -18.20
CA GLY A 61 11.02 6.73 -19.31
C GLY A 61 11.68 5.37 -19.12
N ASP A 62 11.41 4.47 -20.06
CA ASP A 62 11.99 3.12 -20.06
C ASP A 62 13.48 3.12 -20.48
N GLY A 63 14.21 2.07 -20.06
CA GLY A 63 15.62 1.87 -20.38
C GLY A 63 16.59 2.75 -19.59
N GLY A 64 17.50 2.13 -18.84
CA GLY A 64 18.50 2.85 -18.03
C GLY A 64 17.90 3.77 -16.95
N THR A 65 16.72 3.46 -16.47
CA THR A 65 15.87 4.30 -15.61
C THR A 65 16.60 4.84 -14.39
N ARG A 66 17.43 4.02 -13.71
CA ARG A 66 18.17 4.44 -12.52
C ARG A 66 19.14 5.58 -12.80
N LEU A 67 20.01 5.41 -13.83
CA LEU A 67 20.98 6.44 -14.21
C LEU A 67 20.31 7.72 -14.72
N ARG A 68 19.22 7.59 -15.48
CA ARG A 68 18.43 8.73 -15.94
C ARG A 68 17.81 9.50 -14.79
N ALA A 69 17.25 8.79 -13.79
CA ALA A 69 16.67 9.39 -12.60
C ALA A 69 17.74 10.14 -11.76
N ILE A 70 18.89 9.52 -11.51
CA ILE A 70 19.99 10.15 -10.79
C ILE A 70 20.46 11.42 -11.54
N ARG A 71 20.61 11.36 -12.87
CA ARG A 71 20.97 12.53 -13.69
C ARG A 71 19.89 13.63 -13.66
N ALA A 72 18.61 13.24 -13.73
CA ALA A 72 17.49 14.21 -13.65
C ALA A 72 17.46 14.92 -12.30
N ILE A 73 17.65 14.20 -11.19
CA ILE A 73 17.77 14.76 -9.84
C ILE A 73 18.97 15.72 -9.79
N ALA A 74 20.15 15.31 -10.30
CA ALA A 74 21.34 16.15 -10.28
C ALA A 74 21.19 17.41 -11.14
N LEU A 75 20.52 17.33 -12.29
CA LEU A 75 20.25 18.48 -13.14
C LEU A 75 19.31 19.48 -12.45
N GLU A 76 18.25 18.99 -11.80
CA GLU A 76 17.32 19.84 -11.06
C GLU A 76 17.98 20.45 -9.82
N ASN A 77 18.84 19.68 -9.14
CA ASN A 77 19.60 20.15 -7.98
C ASN A 77 20.57 21.30 -8.31
N ARG A 78 21.06 21.41 -9.57
CA ARG A 78 21.91 22.54 -10.01
C ARG A 78 21.15 23.85 -10.10
N ARG A 79 19.81 23.80 -10.29
CA ARG A 79 18.97 25.02 -10.32
C ARG A 79 18.75 25.57 -8.92
N ALA A 80 18.39 24.69 -8.00
CA ALA A 80 18.33 24.95 -6.57
C ALA A 80 18.54 23.63 -5.82
N PRO A 81 19.38 23.58 -4.77
CA PRO A 81 19.66 22.35 -4.04
C PRO A 81 18.40 21.74 -3.42
N PHE A 82 18.31 20.41 -3.44
CA PHE A 82 17.30 19.69 -2.67
C PHE A 82 17.67 19.64 -1.19
N ASP A 83 16.68 19.86 -0.35
CA ASP A 83 16.84 19.68 1.10
C ASP A 83 16.76 18.22 1.51
N ARG A 84 15.97 17.39 0.77
CA ARG A 84 15.74 15.95 1.03
C ARG A 84 15.50 15.18 -0.26
N ILE A 85 15.95 13.94 -0.26
CA ILE A 85 15.58 12.95 -1.28
C ILE A 85 14.84 11.80 -0.58
N HIS A 86 13.57 11.60 -0.91
CA HIS A 86 12.71 10.62 -0.28
C HIS A 86 12.28 9.55 -1.30
N ALA A 87 12.65 8.30 -1.09
CA ALA A 87 12.18 7.18 -1.89
C ALA A 87 10.96 6.53 -1.25
N ILE A 88 9.87 6.47 -2.01
CA ILE A 88 8.75 5.57 -1.70
C ILE A 88 9.03 4.25 -2.39
N PHE A 89 9.15 3.18 -1.59
CA PHE A 89 9.71 1.86 -1.92
C PHE A 89 11.25 1.81 -1.97
N SER A 90 11.83 0.84 -1.28
CA SER A 90 13.30 0.73 -1.14
C SER A 90 14.02 0.13 -2.37
N GLY A 91 13.34 -0.65 -3.20
CA GLY A 91 13.93 -1.28 -4.38
C GLY A 91 14.66 -0.32 -5.34
N PRO A 92 14.27 -0.24 -6.63
CA PRO A 92 14.89 0.70 -7.58
C PRO A 92 14.82 2.17 -7.15
N CYS A 93 13.75 2.58 -6.45
CA CYS A 93 13.57 3.95 -5.96
C CYS A 93 14.59 4.26 -4.86
N GLY A 94 14.76 3.38 -3.88
CA GLY A 94 15.75 3.54 -2.82
C GLY A 94 17.18 3.56 -3.37
N GLN A 95 17.50 2.71 -4.36
CA GLN A 95 18.80 2.73 -5.02
C GLN A 95 19.10 4.10 -5.67
N VAL A 96 18.11 4.68 -6.35
CA VAL A 96 18.25 6.02 -6.96
C VAL A 96 18.40 7.09 -5.89
N ALA A 97 17.56 7.07 -4.85
CA ALA A 97 17.59 8.07 -3.80
C ALA A 97 18.93 8.06 -3.04
N VAL A 98 19.39 6.88 -2.61
CA VAL A 98 20.67 6.74 -1.88
C VAL A 98 21.85 7.13 -2.78
N ALA A 99 21.88 6.67 -4.05
CA ALA A 99 22.98 7.02 -4.95
C ALA A 99 23.02 8.54 -5.25
N ALA A 100 21.86 9.17 -5.47
CA ALA A 100 21.78 10.61 -5.67
C ALA A 100 22.13 11.39 -4.38
N GLY A 101 21.65 10.93 -3.23
CA GLY A 101 21.95 11.54 -1.93
C GLY A 101 23.44 11.53 -1.60
N LEU A 102 24.12 10.41 -1.79
CA LEU A 102 25.58 10.30 -1.62
C LEU A 102 26.33 11.21 -2.58
N TRP A 103 25.92 11.28 -3.85
CA TRP A 103 26.56 12.14 -4.85
C TRP A 103 26.36 13.63 -4.57
N LEU A 104 25.16 14.01 -4.14
CA LEU A 104 24.79 15.42 -3.94
C LEU A 104 24.95 15.91 -2.50
N HIS A 105 25.42 15.04 -1.60
CA HIS A 105 25.47 15.29 -0.14
C HIS A 105 24.12 15.75 0.43
N CYS A 106 23.03 15.17 -0.06
CA CYS A 106 21.66 15.47 0.32
C CYS A 106 21.10 14.33 1.18
N PRO A 107 20.55 14.61 2.37
CA PRO A 107 20.00 13.55 3.25
C PRO A 107 18.85 12.80 2.60
N THR A 108 18.82 11.49 2.86
CA THR A 108 17.91 10.54 2.23
C THR A 108 16.96 9.90 3.24
N LEU A 109 15.70 9.72 2.82
CA LEU A 109 14.71 8.93 3.52
C LEU A 109 14.22 7.80 2.60
N VAL A 110 14.15 6.58 3.10
CA VAL A 110 13.62 5.42 2.36
C VAL A 110 12.42 4.85 3.10
N HIS A 111 11.27 4.85 2.44
CA HIS A 111 10.02 4.31 2.98
C HIS A 111 9.69 2.95 2.37
N ILE A 112 9.43 1.95 3.22
CA ILE A 112 9.05 0.61 2.79
C ILE A 112 7.53 0.46 2.87
N ALA A 113 6.89 0.27 1.72
CA ALA A 113 5.43 0.18 1.60
C ALA A 113 4.95 -0.97 0.72
N GLY A 114 5.81 -1.91 0.36
CA GLY A 114 5.50 -3.04 -0.52
C GLY A 114 6.18 -4.35 -0.12
N GLY A 115 6.43 -5.20 -1.11
CA GLY A 115 7.03 -6.53 -0.94
C GLY A 115 8.56 -6.55 -0.94
N GLU A 116 9.23 -5.45 -0.64
CA GLU A 116 10.68 -5.31 -0.77
C GLU A 116 11.43 -6.29 0.12
N LEU A 117 10.96 -6.53 1.34
CA LEU A 117 11.62 -7.37 2.34
C LEU A 117 11.22 -8.84 2.30
N VAL A 118 10.35 -9.24 1.39
CA VAL A 118 9.87 -10.63 1.31
C VAL A 118 10.41 -11.38 0.11
N ALA A 119 10.30 -12.72 0.16
CA ALA A 119 10.61 -13.63 -0.93
C ALA A 119 9.61 -14.78 -0.94
N LEU A 120 8.49 -14.60 -1.63
CA LEU A 120 7.53 -15.67 -1.92
C LEU A 120 7.98 -16.34 -3.23
N ARG A 121 8.83 -17.37 -3.10
CA ARG A 121 9.55 -17.98 -4.24
C ARG A 121 8.62 -18.73 -5.18
N ASP A 122 7.59 -19.37 -4.66
CA ASP A 122 6.59 -20.15 -5.41
C ASP A 122 5.75 -19.29 -6.36
N ILE A 123 5.60 -17.99 -6.07
CA ILE A 123 4.87 -17.04 -6.92
C ILE A 123 5.78 -15.95 -7.50
N HIS A 124 7.09 -16.07 -7.35
CA HIS A 124 8.08 -15.10 -7.83
C HIS A 124 7.83 -13.65 -7.36
N TYR A 125 7.33 -13.48 -6.11
CA TYR A 125 7.00 -12.16 -5.55
C TYR A 125 7.98 -11.74 -4.45
N GLY A 126 8.33 -10.44 -4.44
CA GLY A 126 9.15 -9.79 -3.44
C GLY A 126 10.54 -9.39 -3.90
N GLY A 127 11.16 -8.47 -3.16
CA GLY A 127 12.48 -7.89 -3.48
C GLY A 127 13.66 -8.83 -3.18
N ARG A 128 13.49 -9.78 -2.27
CA ARG A 128 14.56 -10.64 -1.73
C ARG A 128 14.62 -12.04 -2.38
N GLN A 129 14.13 -12.17 -3.62
CA GLN A 129 14.09 -13.44 -4.37
C GLN A 129 15.47 -14.11 -4.52
N ASN A 130 16.52 -13.33 -4.72
CA ASN A 130 17.87 -13.80 -4.94
C ASN A 130 18.89 -13.03 -4.07
N TRP A 131 20.13 -13.51 -4.04
CA TRP A 131 21.19 -12.91 -3.23
C TRP A 131 21.53 -11.47 -3.62
N ARG A 132 21.45 -11.14 -4.93
CA ARG A 132 21.69 -9.77 -5.43
C ARG A 132 20.62 -8.81 -4.94
N GLY A 133 19.36 -9.22 -4.96
CA GLY A 133 18.24 -8.43 -4.41
C GLY A 133 18.44 -8.17 -2.92
N ARG A 134 18.80 -9.21 -2.15
CA ARG A 134 19.10 -9.07 -0.71
C ARG A 134 20.26 -8.12 -0.44
N LEU A 135 21.35 -8.22 -1.22
CA LEU A 135 22.52 -7.35 -1.07
C LEU A 135 22.17 -5.90 -1.40
N CYS A 136 21.51 -5.66 -2.53
CA CYS A 136 21.09 -4.31 -2.93
C CYS A 136 20.16 -3.69 -1.89
N GLU A 137 19.19 -4.45 -1.38
CA GLU A 137 18.29 -4.02 -0.32
C GLU A 137 19.06 -3.64 0.96
N ALA A 138 19.96 -4.51 1.41
CA ALA A 138 20.78 -4.26 2.60
C ALA A 138 21.65 -3.01 2.46
N LEU A 139 22.20 -2.77 1.27
CA LEU A 139 23.00 -1.56 0.99
C LEU A 139 22.12 -0.31 1.03
N VAL A 140 20.95 -0.33 0.39
CA VAL A 140 20.02 0.80 0.41
C VAL A 140 19.63 1.16 1.84
N LEU A 141 19.22 0.16 2.65
CA LEU A 141 18.77 0.38 4.02
C LEU A 141 19.87 0.86 4.96
N ARG A 142 21.12 0.42 4.76
CA ARG A 142 22.26 0.85 5.59
C ARG A 142 22.85 2.19 5.17
N CYS A 143 22.67 2.58 3.90
CA CYS A 143 23.20 3.84 3.38
C CYS A 143 22.15 4.97 3.42
N ALA A 144 20.88 4.67 3.65
CA ALA A 144 19.86 5.69 3.88
C ALA A 144 20.08 6.37 5.24
N ASP A 145 19.90 7.69 5.31
CA ASP A 145 19.99 8.43 6.57
C ASP A 145 18.83 8.14 7.51
N GLN A 146 17.65 7.89 6.93
CA GLN A 146 16.44 7.49 7.65
C GLN A 146 15.71 6.38 6.90
N VAL A 147 15.16 5.42 7.67
CA VAL A 147 14.30 4.35 7.15
C VAL A 147 12.95 4.42 7.85
N THR A 148 11.89 4.27 7.07
CA THR A 148 10.52 4.19 7.58
C THR A 148 9.78 3.01 6.95
N ALA A 149 8.72 2.55 7.60
CA ALA A 149 7.88 1.48 7.06
C ALA A 149 6.39 1.72 7.33
N ALA A 150 5.54 1.16 6.48
CA ALA A 150 4.10 1.39 6.53
C ALA A 150 3.42 0.73 7.74
N SER A 151 3.92 -0.40 8.23
CA SER A 151 3.27 -1.19 9.28
C SER A 151 4.24 -1.80 10.29
N ALA A 152 3.73 -2.15 11.48
CA ALA A 152 4.50 -2.76 12.54
C ALA A 152 5.20 -4.08 12.14
N PRO A 153 4.58 -5.03 11.41
CA PRO A 153 5.26 -6.25 10.97
C PRO A 153 6.49 -5.99 10.08
N ILE A 154 6.50 -4.87 9.31
CA ILE A 154 7.67 -4.48 8.52
C ILE A 154 8.75 -3.90 9.45
N ILE A 155 8.36 -3.10 10.45
CA ILE A 155 9.29 -2.59 11.47
C ILE A 155 9.99 -3.74 12.19
N ASP A 156 9.24 -4.75 12.62
CA ASP A 156 9.80 -5.95 13.27
C ASP A 156 10.81 -6.66 12.36
N THR A 157 10.47 -6.78 11.07
CA THR A 157 11.40 -7.36 10.08
C THR A 157 12.67 -6.53 9.94
N LEU A 158 12.57 -5.19 9.93
CA LEU A 158 13.72 -4.30 9.86
C LEU A 158 14.60 -4.39 11.12
N HIS A 159 13.99 -4.43 12.30
CA HIS A 159 14.70 -4.63 13.57
C HIS A 159 15.49 -5.96 13.58
N HIS A 160 14.90 -7.06 13.10
CA HIS A 160 15.60 -8.32 12.94
C HIS A 160 16.79 -8.26 11.95
N LEU A 161 16.76 -7.31 11.00
CA LEU A 161 17.87 -7.05 10.08
C LEU A 161 18.90 -6.05 10.64
N GLY A 162 18.72 -5.58 11.87
CA GLY A 162 19.57 -4.57 12.52
C GLY A 162 19.41 -3.18 11.93
N ILE A 163 18.24 -2.86 11.35
CA ILE A 163 17.90 -1.56 10.78
C ILE A 163 16.94 -0.85 11.73
N ASP A 164 17.34 0.33 12.21
CA ASP A 164 16.45 1.22 12.94
C ASP A 164 15.49 1.91 11.97
N ALA A 165 14.20 1.86 12.27
CA ALA A 165 13.18 2.40 11.39
C ALA A 165 11.95 2.88 12.17
N GLN A 166 11.29 3.91 11.64
CA GLN A 166 10.07 4.47 12.23
C GLN A 166 8.83 4.04 11.43
N ARG A 167 7.74 3.73 12.13
CA ARG A 167 6.46 3.43 11.49
C ARG A 167 5.79 4.72 11.01
N VAL A 168 5.54 4.81 9.70
CA VAL A 168 4.75 5.88 9.08
C VAL A 168 3.72 5.23 8.16
N PRO A 169 2.46 5.10 8.57
CA PRO A 169 1.42 4.52 7.71
C PRO A 169 1.09 5.47 6.57
N LEU A 170 0.75 4.93 5.40
CA LEU A 170 0.18 5.69 4.30
C LEU A 170 -1.34 5.78 4.50
N GLY A 171 -1.81 6.89 5.01
CA GLY A 171 -3.21 7.10 5.40
C GLY A 171 -4.16 7.35 4.22
N VAL A 172 -5.46 7.18 4.50
CA VAL A 172 -6.55 7.51 3.57
C VAL A 172 -6.84 9.01 3.60
N ASP A 173 -7.22 9.57 2.45
CA ASP A 173 -7.68 10.96 2.36
C ASP A 173 -9.16 11.07 2.72
N LEU A 174 -9.47 11.71 3.84
CA LEU A 174 -10.83 11.85 4.36
C LEU A 174 -11.72 12.78 3.51
N ALA A 175 -11.13 13.64 2.67
CA ALA A 175 -11.89 14.44 1.71
C ALA A 175 -12.38 13.58 0.53
N SER A 176 -11.54 12.68 0.02
CA SER A 176 -11.90 11.72 -1.02
C SER A 176 -12.77 10.57 -0.50
N TRP A 177 -12.58 10.18 0.76
CA TRP A 177 -13.34 9.15 1.47
C TRP A 177 -14.03 9.72 2.71
N PRO A 178 -15.15 10.45 2.57
CA PRO A 178 -15.89 10.97 3.72
C PRO A 178 -16.32 9.84 4.66
N PRO A 179 -16.02 9.94 5.97
CA PRO A 179 -16.35 8.88 6.92
C PRO A 179 -17.86 8.60 6.96
N GLN A 180 -18.22 7.32 6.99
CA GLN A 180 -19.60 6.85 7.19
C GLN A 180 -19.67 6.03 8.48
N PRO A 181 -20.63 6.28 9.36
CA PRO A 181 -20.75 5.49 10.58
C PRO A 181 -21.05 4.02 10.24
N PRO A 182 -20.46 3.06 10.98
CA PRO A 182 -20.84 1.65 10.88
C PRO A 182 -22.35 1.46 11.06
N ARG A 183 -22.95 0.66 10.18
CA ARG A 183 -24.40 0.44 10.14
C ARG A 183 -24.74 -1.01 10.43
N ARG A 184 -25.86 -1.26 11.10
CA ARG A 184 -26.41 -2.62 11.24
C ARG A 184 -26.80 -3.19 9.89
N ARG A 185 -26.65 -4.51 9.76
CA ARG A 185 -27.09 -5.22 8.54
C ARG A 185 -28.62 -5.13 8.43
N GLY A 186 -29.08 -4.89 7.21
CA GLY A 186 -30.49 -5.09 6.86
C GLY A 186 -30.77 -6.56 6.51
N PRO A 187 -32.01 -6.90 6.20
CA PRO A 187 -32.40 -8.23 5.73
C PRO A 187 -31.78 -8.54 4.37
N GLY A 188 -31.63 -9.83 4.05
CA GLY A 188 -31.11 -10.33 2.78
C GLY A 188 -29.64 -10.77 2.81
N PRO A 189 -29.09 -11.10 1.63
CA PRO A 189 -27.72 -11.59 1.50
C PRO A 189 -26.68 -10.64 2.08
N ALA A 190 -25.68 -11.16 2.78
CA ALA A 190 -24.55 -10.36 3.25
C ALA A 190 -23.74 -9.82 2.06
N ARG A 191 -23.53 -8.51 2.01
CA ARG A 191 -22.76 -7.85 0.94
C ARG A 191 -21.29 -7.83 1.28
N LEU A 192 -20.52 -8.69 0.64
CA LEU A 192 -19.08 -8.80 0.80
C LEU A 192 -18.37 -8.07 -0.33
N ILE A 193 -17.21 -7.50 -0.05
CA ILE A 193 -16.37 -6.88 -1.07
C ILE A 193 -14.93 -7.36 -0.94
N HIS A 194 -14.26 -7.56 -2.08
CA HIS A 194 -12.82 -7.78 -2.20
C HIS A 194 -12.25 -6.78 -3.22
N VAL A 195 -11.26 -6.00 -2.84
CA VAL A 195 -10.68 -4.98 -3.70
C VAL A 195 -9.18 -5.19 -3.82
N ALA A 196 -8.78 -5.80 -4.93
CA ALA A 196 -7.39 -6.04 -5.27
C ALA A 196 -7.26 -6.47 -6.73
N SER A 197 -6.13 -6.17 -7.38
CA SER A 197 -5.81 -6.80 -8.66
C SER A 197 -5.80 -8.32 -8.52
N LEU A 198 -6.33 -9.04 -9.51
CA LEU A 198 -6.29 -10.51 -9.52
C LEU A 198 -4.87 -10.94 -9.88
N ASN A 199 -4.12 -11.35 -8.87
CA ASN A 199 -2.75 -11.80 -9.01
C ASN A 199 -2.37 -12.78 -7.88
N ARG A 200 -1.26 -13.48 -8.03
CA ARG A 200 -0.89 -14.58 -7.12
C ARG A 200 -0.59 -14.14 -5.68
N VAL A 201 -0.19 -12.89 -5.46
CA VAL A 201 0.06 -12.41 -4.08
C VAL A 201 -1.24 -12.09 -3.33
N LYS A 202 -2.31 -11.77 -4.05
CA LYS A 202 -3.63 -11.48 -3.45
C LYS A 202 -4.43 -12.74 -3.16
N ASP A 203 -4.02 -13.90 -3.69
CA ASP A 203 -4.50 -15.25 -3.37
C ASP A 203 -6.03 -15.39 -3.38
N GLN A 204 -6.66 -14.91 -4.47
CA GLN A 204 -8.09 -15.09 -4.67
C GLN A 204 -8.54 -16.57 -4.65
N PRO A 205 -7.72 -17.58 -5.01
CA PRO A 205 -8.09 -18.97 -4.81
C PRO A 205 -8.48 -19.33 -3.37
N THR A 206 -7.73 -18.80 -2.38
CA THR A 206 -8.08 -18.97 -0.95
C THR A 206 -9.42 -18.31 -0.62
N LEU A 207 -9.68 -17.08 -1.13
CA LEU A 207 -10.97 -16.42 -0.97
C LEU A 207 -12.11 -17.25 -1.56
N LEU A 208 -11.99 -17.71 -2.82
CA LEU A 208 -13.06 -18.43 -3.50
C LEU A 208 -13.38 -19.77 -2.82
N ARG A 209 -12.38 -20.48 -2.30
CA ARG A 209 -12.62 -21.72 -1.51
C ARG A 209 -13.35 -21.42 -0.20
N ALA A 210 -12.99 -20.33 0.49
CA ALA A 210 -13.70 -19.90 1.68
C ALA A 210 -15.17 -19.55 1.38
N LEU A 211 -15.43 -18.86 0.26
CA LEU A 211 -16.79 -18.54 -0.19
C LEU A 211 -17.59 -19.80 -0.56
N ALA A 212 -16.97 -20.80 -1.18
CA ALA A 212 -17.63 -22.08 -1.47
C ALA A 212 -18.03 -22.80 -0.17
N ALA A 213 -17.15 -22.83 0.82
CA ALA A 213 -17.48 -23.41 2.14
C ALA A 213 -18.63 -22.67 2.83
N LEU A 214 -18.70 -21.34 2.74
CA LEU A 214 -19.84 -20.58 3.26
C LEU A 214 -21.16 -20.93 2.54
N GLN A 215 -21.11 -21.14 1.22
CA GLN A 215 -22.27 -21.60 0.45
C GLN A 215 -22.75 -22.98 0.89
N GLU A 216 -21.82 -23.93 1.11
CA GLU A 216 -22.15 -25.27 1.62
C GLU A 216 -22.77 -25.24 3.03
N ARG A 217 -22.38 -24.27 3.86
CA ARG A 217 -22.96 -24.02 5.20
C ARG A 217 -24.30 -23.28 5.16
N GLY A 218 -24.80 -22.92 3.98
CA GLY A 218 -26.08 -22.21 3.81
C GLY A 218 -26.01 -20.72 4.17
N ILE A 219 -24.84 -20.14 4.32
CA ILE A 219 -24.68 -18.68 4.53
C ILE A 219 -25.07 -17.95 3.25
N ASP A 220 -26.00 -17.02 3.37
CA ASP A 220 -26.47 -16.23 2.23
C ASP A 220 -25.62 -14.96 2.08
N TYR A 221 -24.89 -14.85 0.96
CA TYR A 221 -24.00 -13.74 0.68
C TYR A 221 -23.94 -13.40 -0.82
N ARG A 222 -23.50 -12.19 -1.12
CA ARG A 222 -23.08 -11.72 -2.43
C ARG A 222 -21.68 -11.10 -2.30
N MET A 223 -20.73 -11.56 -3.14
CA MET A 223 -19.36 -11.06 -3.18
C MET A 223 -19.12 -10.21 -4.43
N GLU A 224 -18.66 -9.00 -4.26
CA GLU A 224 -18.17 -8.14 -5.32
C GLU A 224 -16.64 -8.11 -5.32
N ILE A 225 -16.01 -8.50 -6.44
CA ILE A 225 -14.56 -8.51 -6.63
C ILE A 225 -14.18 -7.39 -7.59
N VAL A 226 -13.43 -6.41 -7.08
CA VAL A 226 -12.98 -5.22 -7.81
C VAL A 226 -11.48 -5.26 -8.01
N GLY A 227 -11.03 -5.15 -9.25
CA GLY A 227 -9.60 -5.08 -9.59
C GLY A 227 -9.29 -5.52 -11.01
N VAL A 228 -8.09 -5.18 -11.45
CA VAL A 228 -7.59 -5.59 -12.78
C VAL A 228 -7.25 -7.08 -12.76
N ASP A 229 -7.71 -7.82 -13.75
CA ASP A 229 -7.28 -9.21 -13.95
C ASP A 229 -5.92 -9.24 -14.64
N THR A 230 -4.93 -9.85 -13.99
CA THR A 230 -3.58 -10.08 -14.53
C THR A 230 -3.29 -11.58 -14.74
N LEU A 231 -4.32 -12.45 -14.53
CA LEU A 231 -4.22 -13.91 -14.63
C LEU A 231 -5.03 -14.50 -15.80
N GLY A 232 -5.54 -13.64 -16.70
CA GLY A 232 -6.20 -14.08 -17.93
C GLY A 232 -7.44 -14.95 -17.69
N GLY A 233 -8.29 -14.60 -16.73
CA GLY A 233 -9.52 -15.29 -16.42
C GLY A 233 -9.36 -16.55 -15.57
N GLU A 234 -8.18 -16.81 -15.01
CA GLU A 234 -7.95 -18.00 -14.16
C GLU A 234 -8.88 -18.00 -12.93
N ILE A 235 -9.05 -16.85 -12.30
CA ILE A 235 -9.86 -16.71 -11.07
C ILE A 235 -11.34 -16.84 -11.36
N GLN A 236 -11.81 -16.29 -12.48
CA GLN A 236 -13.20 -16.42 -12.93
C GLN A 236 -13.55 -17.90 -13.23
N ARG A 237 -12.68 -18.61 -13.95
CA ARG A 237 -12.86 -20.06 -14.19
C ARG A 237 -12.90 -20.86 -12.92
N LEU A 238 -12.07 -20.53 -11.93
CA LEU A 238 -12.10 -21.20 -10.62
C LEU A 238 -13.44 -20.94 -9.91
N ALA A 239 -13.97 -19.71 -9.95
CA ALA A 239 -15.27 -19.38 -9.36
C ALA A 239 -16.39 -20.24 -9.97
N THR A 240 -16.43 -20.38 -11.32
CA THR A 240 -17.38 -21.25 -12.01
C THR A 240 -17.21 -22.73 -11.60
N THR A 241 -15.96 -23.22 -11.53
CA THR A 241 -15.69 -24.62 -11.09
C THR A 241 -16.18 -24.88 -9.67
N LEU A 242 -16.15 -23.87 -8.79
CA LEU A 242 -16.65 -23.96 -7.41
C LEU A 242 -18.16 -23.67 -7.29
N GLY A 243 -18.87 -23.47 -8.40
CA GLY A 243 -20.33 -23.21 -8.40
C GLY A 243 -20.73 -21.84 -7.82
N LEU A 244 -19.89 -20.82 -7.96
CA LEU A 244 -20.07 -19.50 -7.34
C LEU A 244 -20.68 -18.44 -8.28
N ASP A 245 -21.04 -18.78 -9.54
CA ASP A 245 -21.45 -17.83 -10.59
C ASP A 245 -22.63 -16.91 -10.20
N GLY A 246 -23.56 -17.39 -9.38
CA GLY A 246 -24.69 -16.59 -8.90
C GLY A 246 -24.39 -15.68 -7.71
N ARG A 247 -23.22 -15.83 -7.07
CA ARG A 247 -22.88 -15.17 -5.80
C ARG A 247 -21.65 -14.26 -5.90
N VAL A 248 -20.73 -14.55 -6.82
CA VAL A 248 -19.47 -13.81 -7.01
C VAL A 248 -19.50 -13.03 -8.30
N HIS A 249 -19.33 -11.71 -8.20
CA HIS A 249 -19.39 -10.78 -9.32
C HIS A 249 -18.04 -10.08 -9.51
N PHE A 250 -17.40 -10.31 -10.65
CA PHE A 250 -16.15 -9.66 -11.04
C PHE A 250 -16.44 -8.35 -11.74
N LEU A 251 -16.14 -7.23 -11.12
CA LEU A 251 -16.47 -5.90 -11.62
C LEU A 251 -15.35 -5.25 -12.45
N GLY A 252 -14.17 -5.88 -12.50
CA GLY A 252 -12.99 -5.28 -13.14
C GLY A 252 -12.46 -4.07 -12.38
N PHE A 253 -11.62 -3.27 -13.03
CA PHE A 253 -11.08 -2.04 -12.44
C PHE A 253 -12.19 -1.01 -12.20
N ARG A 254 -12.10 -0.33 -11.05
CA ARG A 254 -12.95 0.83 -10.71
C ARG A 254 -12.05 1.97 -10.26
N THR A 255 -12.37 3.18 -10.67
CA THR A 255 -11.78 4.40 -10.13
C THR A 255 -12.18 4.58 -8.67
N GLN A 256 -11.49 5.44 -7.92
CA GLN A 256 -11.85 5.75 -6.53
C GLN A 256 -13.30 6.24 -6.40
N HIS A 257 -13.76 7.05 -7.36
CA HIS A 257 -15.13 7.54 -7.41
C HIS A 257 -16.16 6.41 -7.60
N GLU A 258 -15.87 5.42 -8.45
CA GLU A 258 -16.73 4.27 -8.71
C GLU A 258 -16.67 3.22 -7.59
N LEU A 259 -15.52 3.07 -6.93
CA LEU A 259 -15.31 2.13 -5.83
C LEU A 259 -16.04 2.55 -4.54
N ARG A 260 -16.05 3.84 -4.26
CA ARG A 260 -16.62 4.38 -3.01
C ARG A 260 -18.08 3.96 -2.75
N PRO A 261 -19.05 4.08 -3.69
CA PRO A 261 -20.40 3.61 -3.44
C PRO A 261 -20.50 2.10 -3.23
N LEU A 262 -19.65 1.29 -3.87
CA LEU A 262 -19.59 -0.16 -3.64
C LEU A 262 -19.12 -0.45 -2.22
N MET A 263 -18.07 0.24 -1.77
CA MET A 263 -17.54 0.08 -0.41
C MET A 263 -18.57 0.52 0.64
N TYR A 264 -19.25 1.66 0.46
CA TYR A 264 -20.30 2.11 1.38
C TYR A 264 -21.52 1.18 1.46
N ALA A 265 -21.75 0.40 0.41
CA ALA A 265 -22.81 -0.59 0.39
C ALA A 265 -22.39 -1.94 0.98
N ALA A 266 -21.08 -2.18 1.12
CA ALA A 266 -20.55 -3.42 1.66
C ALA A 266 -20.79 -3.52 3.18
N GLN A 267 -20.80 -4.74 3.68
CA GLN A 267 -20.98 -5.07 5.10
C GLN A 267 -19.73 -5.72 5.70
N LEU A 268 -18.84 -6.21 4.81
CA LEU A 268 -17.57 -6.80 5.19
C LEU A 268 -16.59 -6.71 4.01
N LEU A 269 -15.38 -6.20 4.26
CA LEU A 269 -14.24 -6.36 3.36
C LEU A 269 -13.54 -7.69 3.67
N VAL A 270 -13.24 -8.48 2.63
CA VAL A 270 -12.48 -9.73 2.80
C VAL A 270 -11.16 -9.63 2.05
N MET A 271 -10.06 -9.96 2.74
CA MET A 271 -8.70 -9.93 2.18
C MET A 271 -8.02 -11.28 2.37
N SER A 272 -7.52 -11.88 1.27
CA SER A 272 -6.87 -13.20 1.27
C SER A 272 -5.38 -13.16 0.97
N SER A 273 -4.77 -11.97 0.97
CA SER A 273 -3.41 -11.74 0.49
C SER A 273 -2.37 -12.57 1.24
N ARG A 274 -1.36 -13.04 0.52
CA ARG A 274 -0.18 -13.73 1.10
C ARG A 274 0.84 -12.74 1.66
N HIS A 275 0.79 -11.50 1.19
CA HIS A 275 1.60 -10.39 1.70
C HIS A 275 0.91 -9.06 1.43
N GLU A 276 0.97 -8.18 2.41
CA GLU A 276 0.66 -6.75 2.33
C GLU A 276 1.67 -5.99 3.18
N ALA A 277 1.95 -4.77 2.79
CA ALA A 277 2.71 -3.83 3.63
C ALA A 277 1.77 -2.93 4.44
N GLY A 278 0.92 -2.19 3.72
CA GLY A 278 -0.09 -1.30 4.28
C GLY A 278 -1.20 -1.10 3.23
N PRO A 279 -2.15 -2.04 3.12
CA PRO A 279 -3.17 -1.98 2.09
C PRO A 279 -4.11 -0.80 2.32
N LEU A 280 -4.14 0.15 1.38
CA LEU A 280 -5.00 1.35 1.47
C LEU A 280 -6.48 0.98 1.55
N VAL A 281 -6.89 -0.09 0.88
CA VAL A 281 -8.28 -0.55 0.89
C VAL A 281 -8.80 -0.90 2.30
N LEU A 282 -7.93 -1.35 3.20
CA LEU A 282 -8.30 -1.56 4.61
C LEU A 282 -8.70 -0.25 5.30
N LEU A 283 -7.95 0.82 5.02
CA LEU A 283 -8.23 2.16 5.56
C LEU A 283 -9.49 2.76 4.92
N GLU A 284 -9.65 2.57 3.61
CA GLU A 284 -10.86 2.97 2.85
C GLU A 284 -12.12 2.29 3.40
N ALA A 285 -12.07 0.98 3.64
CA ALA A 285 -13.16 0.22 4.25
C ALA A 285 -13.44 0.71 5.69
N ALA A 286 -12.40 0.92 6.48
CA ALA A 286 -12.52 1.37 7.85
C ALA A 286 -13.23 2.73 7.94
N VAL A 287 -12.85 3.72 7.12
CA VAL A 287 -13.55 5.03 7.11
C VAL A 287 -14.94 4.94 6.52
N ALA A 288 -15.21 3.97 5.64
CA ALA A 288 -16.55 3.65 5.15
C ALA A 288 -17.44 2.96 6.19
N GLY A 289 -16.93 2.67 7.40
CA GLY A 289 -17.65 1.95 8.44
C GLY A 289 -17.79 0.44 8.18
N VAL A 290 -16.93 -0.11 7.32
CA VAL A 290 -16.93 -1.53 6.91
C VAL A 290 -15.79 -2.27 7.63
N PRO A 291 -16.10 -3.29 8.44
CA PRO A 291 -15.08 -4.11 9.09
C PRO A 291 -14.35 -4.99 8.09
N THR A 292 -13.20 -5.52 8.49
CA THR A 292 -12.37 -6.37 7.63
C THR A 292 -12.06 -7.70 8.30
N VAL A 293 -12.22 -8.77 7.52
CA VAL A 293 -11.70 -10.11 7.81
C VAL A 293 -10.66 -10.45 6.76
N GLY A 294 -9.53 -11.03 7.15
CA GLY A 294 -8.53 -11.44 6.16
C GLY A 294 -7.32 -12.14 6.76
N THR A 295 -6.31 -12.32 5.93
CA THR A 295 -5.06 -12.95 6.33
C THR A 295 -4.20 -12.02 7.19
N ALA A 296 -3.43 -12.59 8.13
CA ALA A 296 -2.60 -11.87 9.09
C ALA A 296 -1.34 -11.27 8.42
N VAL A 297 -1.53 -10.24 7.58
CA VAL A 297 -0.45 -9.55 6.84
C VAL A 297 -0.56 -8.03 6.95
N GLY A 298 0.56 -7.34 6.99
CA GLY A 298 0.64 -5.88 7.02
C GLY A 298 -0.23 -5.25 8.12
N HIS A 299 -1.00 -4.24 7.78
CA HIS A 299 -1.91 -3.57 8.71
C HIS A 299 -2.97 -4.51 9.33
N LEU A 300 -3.44 -5.56 8.62
CA LEU A 300 -4.41 -6.49 9.21
C LEU A 300 -3.82 -7.19 10.42
N ALA A 301 -2.60 -7.71 10.31
CA ALA A 301 -1.91 -8.35 11.43
C ALA A 301 -1.73 -7.37 12.62
N GLU A 302 -1.43 -6.12 12.31
CA GLU A 302 -1.26 -5.05 13.31
C GLU A 302 -2.59 -4.63 13.98
N TRP A 303 -3.72 -4.72 13.26
CA TRP A 303 -5.04 -4.29 13.72
C TRP A 303 -5.80 -5.37 14.49
N ALA A 304 -5.43 -6.63 14.26
CA ALA A 304 -6.04 -7.76 14.96
C ALA A 304 -5.63 -7.79 16.46
N PRO A 305 -6.50 -8.32 17.34
CA PRO A 305 -7.87 -8.74 17.08
C PRO A 305 -8.91 -7.61 17.20
N ASN A 306 -8.50 -6.39 17.56
CA ASN A 306 -9.39 -5.33 18.05
C ASN A 306 -10.10 -4.55 16.94
N ALA A 307 -9.48 -4.43 15.75
CA ALA A 307 -9.97 -3.64 14.62
C ALA A 307 -10.04 -4.42 13.29
N ALA A 308 -9.62 -5.68 13.30
CA ALA A 308 -9.77 -6.64 12.22
C ALA A 308 -9.75 -8.05 12.79
N LEU A 309 -10.37 -9.01 12.09
CA LEU A 309 -10.24 -10.43 12.41
C LEU A 309 -9.31 -11.08 11.39
N THR A 310 -8.30 -11.84 11.85
CA THR A 310 -7.28 -12.37 10.95
C THR A 310 -7.06 -13.86 11.12
N VAL A 311 -6.64 -14.49 10.01
CA VAL A 311 -6.32 -15.92 9.91
C VAL A 311 -4.96 -16.12 9.23
N PRO A 312 -4.33 -17.30 9.32
CA PRO A 312 -3.09 -17.56 8.59
C PRO A 312 -3.27 -17.42 7.06
N PRO A 313 -2.26 -16.89 6.32
CA PRO A 313 -2.28 -16.89 4.87
C PRO A 313 -2.45 -18.29 4.26
N GLY A 314 -3.34 -18.42 3.26
CA GLY A 314 -3.63 -19.68 2.57
C GLY A 314 -4.63 -20.60 3.29
N ASP A 315 -5.02 -20.29 4.52
CA ASP A 315 -5.99 -21.08 5.28
C ASP A 315 -7.43 -20.62 4.93
N TRP A 316 -7.98 -21.22 3.87
CA TRP A 316 -9.34 -20.91 3.42
C TRP A 316 -10.42 -21.37 4.38
N THR A 317 -10.16 -22.45 5.18
CA THR A 317 -11.11 -22.95 6.18
C THR A 317 -11.25 -21.96 7.32
N ALA A 318 -10.13 -21.54 7.91
CA ALA A 318 -10.14 -20.52 8.95
C ALA A 318 -10.71 -19.18 8.43
N LEU A 319 -10.49 -18.84 7.13
CA LEU A 319 -11.07 -17.65 6.53
C LEU A 319 -12.61 -17.75 6.44
N ALA A 320 -13.14 -18.91 6.07
CA ALA A 320 -14.59 -19.16 6.05
C ALA A 320 -15.18 -19.04 7.47
N ASP A 321 -14.54 -19.69 8.47
CA ASP A 321 -14.97 -19.62 9.87
C ASP A 321 -14.98 -18.17 10.39
N ALA A 322 -13.95 -17.39 10.10
CA ALA A 322 -13.87 -16.00 10.51
C ALA A 322 -14.92 -15.11 9.83
N ILE A 323 -15.20 -15.33 8.54
CA ILE A 323 -16.26 -14.60 7.83
C ILE A 323 -17.63 -14.95 8.45
N GLU A 324 -17.93 -16.23 8.63
CA GLU A 324 -19.17 -16.69 9.23
C GLU A 324 -19.36 -16.12 10.64
N HIS A 325 -18.32 -16.15 11.47
CA HIS A 325 -18.37 -15.60 12.82
C HIS A 325 -18.73 -14.13 12.82
N VAL A 326 -18.09 -13.30 11.98
CA VAL A 326 -18.41 -11.86 11.88
C VAL A 326 -19.80 -11.62 11.27
N LEU A 327 -20.26 -12.48 10.37
CA LEU A 327 -21.59 -12.34 9.75
C LEU A 327 -22.73 -12.79 10.70
N THR A 328 -22.48 -13.68 11.63
CA THR A 328 -23.48 -14.18 12.61
C THR A 328 -23.49 -13.39 13.89
N ASP A 329 -22.40 -12.71 14.25
CA ASP A 329 -22.29 -11.85 15.41
C ASP A 329 -22.25 -10.36 15.00
N GLU A 330 -23.43 -9.74 15.00
CA GLU A 330 -23.59 -8.35 14.57
C GLU A 330 -22.91 -7.34 15.51
N ASP A 331 -22.83 -7.66 16.81
CA ASP A 331 -22.20 -6.77 17.78
C ASP A 331 -20.66 -6.81 17.61
N LEU A 332 -20.08 -8.00 17.40
CA LEU A 332 -18.67 -8.14 17.03
C LEU A 332 -18.37 -7.37 15.72
N ARG A 333 -19.21 -7.54 14.69
CA ARG A 333 -19.05 -6.88 13.40
C ARG A 333 -18.98 -5.36 13.55
N LEU A 334 -19.91 -4.78 14.32
CA LEU A 334 -19.93 -3.34 14.60
C LEU A 334 -18.77 -2.89 15.47
N GLN A 335 -18.37 -3.67 16.47
CA GLN A 335 -17.21 -3.38 17.32
C GLN A 335 -15.92 -3.27 16.51
N LEU A 336 -15.68 -4.23 15.60
CA LEU A 336 -14.53 -4.21 14.69
C LEU A 336 -14.58 -2.97 13.79
N ALA A 337 -15.74 -2.67 13.20
CA ALA A 337 -15.91 -1.52 12.32
C ALA A 337 -15.63 -0.19 13.02
N TRP A 338 -16.17 0.02 14.21
CA TRP A 338 -15.92 1.25 15.01
C TRP A 338 -14.46 1.37 15.43
N SER A 339 -13.83 0.26 15.80
CA SER A 339 -12.43 0.26 16.20
C SER A 339 -11.50 0.56 15.02
N ALA A 340 -11.77 -0.07 13.86
CA ALA A 340 -11.05 0.19 12.63
C ALA A 340 -11.19 1.65 12.17
N GLN A 341 -12.41 2.19 12.19
CA GLN A 341 -12.68 3.56 11.77
C GLN A 341 -11.93 4.58 12.62
N ARG A 342 -11.99 4.46 13.94
CA ARG A 342 -11.25 5.34 14.85
C ARG A 342 -9.74 5.31 14.57
N ARG A 343 -9.19 4.15 14.25
CA ARG A 343 -7.78 4.00 13.93
C ARG A 343 -7.44 4.64 12.59
N ALA A 344 -8.19 4.34 11.53
CA ALA A 344 -7.97 4.90 10.20
C ALA A 344 -8.10 6.43 10.16
N MET A 345 -9.03 7.00 10.93
CA MET A 345 -9.20 8.46 11.04
C MET A 345 -8.07 9.16 11.81
N ARG A 346 -7.37 8.46 12.72
CA ARG A 346 -6.19 9.01 13.41
C ARG A 346 -4.94 8.97 12.54
N GLU A 347 -4.83 7.95 11.71
CA GLU A 347 -3.69 7.69 10.81
C GLU A 347 -4.07 8.03 9.35
N ASP A 348 -4.73 9.16 9.14
CA ASP A 348 -5.16 9.65 7.82
C ASP A 348 -3.99 10.19 6.98
N ALA A 349 -4.29 10.67 5.79
CA ALA A 349 -3.27 11.22 4.89
C ALA A 349 -2.60 12.50 5.42
N ASP A 350 -3.30 13.29 6.26
CA ASP A 350 -2.72 14.45 6.92
C ASP A 350 -1.72 14.03 8.01
N HIS A 351 -2.04 12.97 8.77
CA HIS A 351 -1.09 12.35 9.71
C HIS A 351 0.17 11.86 8.98
N THR A 352 0.01 11.18 7.84
CA THR A 352 1.14 10.71 7.02
C THR A 352 2.06 11.87 6.61
N ALA A 353 1.49 12.96 6.09
CA ALA A 353 2.27 14.12 5.65
C ALA A 353 3.02 14.76 6.82
N ARG A 354 2.34 15.02 7.95
CA ARG A 354 2.97 15.58 9.15
C ARG A 354 4.09 14.69 9.70
N ALA A 355 3.92 13.36 9.68
CA ALA A 355 4.93 12.42 10.13
C ALA A 355 6.20 12.51 9.25
N PHE A 356 6.05 12.57 7.92
CA PHE A 356 7.20 12.75 7.03
C PHE A 356 7.83 14.15 7.18
N GLU A 357 7.05 15.21 7.32
CA GLU A 357 7.57 16.56 7.57
C GLU A 357 8.42 16.63 8.84
N ALA A 358 7.95 16.01 9.93
CA ALA A 358 8.73 15.92 11.16
C ALA A 358 10.08 15.22 10.97
N LEU A 359 10.10 14.15 10.17
CA LEU A 359 11.34 13.45 9.78
C LEU A 359 12.26 14.31 8.91
N TYR A 360 11.72 15.09 7.98
CA TYR A 360 12.54 16.00 7.18
C TYR A 360 13.20 17.08 8.03
N LEU A 361 12.58 17.53 9.11
CA LEU A 361 13.12 18.53 10.00
C LEU A 361 14.16 17.95 10.97
N SER A 362 13.97 16.71 11.44
CA SER A 362 14.85 16.11 12.47
C SER A 362 16.32 15.93 12.05
N VAL A 363 16.60 15.82 10.75
CA VAL A 363 17.98 15.67 10.23
C VAL A 363 18.71 17.02 10.10
N ARG A 364 18.01 18.17 10.17
CA ARG A 364 18.67 19.48 10.11
C ARG A 364 19.60 19.76 11.27
N ASP A 365 19.35 19.12 12.42
CA ASP A 365 20.09 19.38 13.67
C ASP A 365 21.22 18.37 13.91
N ALA A 366 21.37 17.35 13.09
CA ALA A 366 22.46 16.39 13.21
C ALA A 366 23.68 16.89 12.42
N PRO A 367 24.87 17.08 13.09
CA PRO A 367 26.08 17.40 12.36
C PRO A 367 26.37 16.25 11.38
N ALA A 368 26.77 16.61 10.14
CA ALA A 368 27.15 15.65 9.10
C ALA A 368 28.19 14.66 9.65
N LEU A 369 27.74 13.49 10.08
CA LEU A 369 28.64 12.43 10.55
C LEU A 369 29.36 11.86 9.33
N PRO A 370 30.71 11.73 9.37
CA PRO A 370 31.45 11.06 8.31
C PRO A 370 30.96 9.63 8.18
N VAL A 371 30.85 9.17 6.92
CA VAL A 371 30.46 7.79 6.56
C VAL A 371 31.22 6.80 7.44
N ARG A 372 30.61 6.40 8.56
CA ARG A 372 31.08 5.25 9.33
C ARG A 372 30.43 4.02 8.70
N LEU A 373 31.21 3.30 7.89
CA LEU A 373 30.98 1.87 7.66
C LEU A 373 30.85 1.23 9.05
N ARG A 374 29.62 1.06 9.53
CA ARG A 374 29.39 0.30 10.77
C ARG A 374 29.74 -1.16 10.46
N ARG A 375 30.75 -1.63 11.18
CA ARG A 375 31.21 -3.02 11.18
C ARG A 375 30.14 -3.94 11.74
#